data_25fff457a83c171ed645810313f9698b
#
_entry.id   25fff457a83c171ed645810313f9698b
#
_cell.length_a   1.000
_cell.length_b   1.000
_cell.length_c   1.000
_cell.angle_alpha   90.00
_cell.angle_beta   90.00
_cell.angle_gamma   90.00
#
_symmetry.space_group_name_H-M   'P 1'
#
loop_
_entity.id
_entity.type
_entity.pdbx_description
1 polymer ?
#
loop_
_entity_poly.entity_id
_entity_poly.type
_entity_poly.pdbx_seq_one_letter_code
_entity_poly.pdbx_strand_id
1 'polypeptide(L)'
;MSVEALNRRLTSADLLLVATCIFWGTNFVVIKSALADFHPLAFTGLRFAIGATLLLGLQWWREGLHVLRPMLPQLIVLGLIGNVAYQPLFVYGLAQTEASQASMFVATTPLWILVLARFTGHDKFSGRVIAGVLMGLVGVILLLWESVNGAGSEGKFWTGNLLLLGATVSWAIYTVYSQPLLLKLRPLALTSATMAAGALPLVLVGLPEIVSIRVNEVSFASWLGLLYSSLLALVFGYFFWAYAIQTIGSTRTSLYVNLVPVIATVSAWVWLDERLSPLQLLGAIAVITGITLSRLNLRSEQ
;
A
#
# COMPACT_ATOMS: atom_id res chain seq x y z
N MET A 1 -26.38 -18.70 10.34
CA MET A 1 -26.04 -17.42 9.69
C MET A 1 -27.34 -16.85 9.17
N SER A 2 -27.88 -15.82 9.82
CA SER A 2 -29.15 -15.20 9.42
C SER A 2 -28.98 -14.44 8.12
N VAL A 3 -29.99 -14.47 7.26
CA VAL A 3 -30.10 -13.77 5.96
C VAL A 3 -29.92 -12.23 6.14
N GLU A 4 -30.12 -11.70 7.34
CA GLU A 4 -29.88 -10.29 7.70
C GLU A 4 -28.42 -9.85 7.62
N ALA A 5 -27.44 -10.76 7.75
CA ALA A 5 -26.02 -10.44 7.63
C ALA A 5 -25.59 -10.21 6.15
N LEU A 6 -26.35 -10.71 5.19
CA LEU A 6 -26.08 -10.58 3.75
C LEU A 6 -26.65 -9.28 3.15
N ASN A 7 -27.55 -8.59 3.85
CA ASN A 7 -28.30 -7.45 3.33
C ASN A 7 -27.72 -6.08 3.70
N ARG A 8 -26.44 -5.98 4.13
CA ARG A 8 -25.76 -4.69 4.18
C ARG A 8 -25.44 -4.28 2.75
N ARG A 9 -26.24 -3.36 2.21
CA ARG A 9 -25.97 -2.70 0.92
C ARG A 9 -24.51 -2.27 0.88
N LEU A 10 -23.82 -2.60 -0.21
CA LEU A 10 -22.48 -2.10 -0.48
C LEU A 10 -22.48 -0.58 -0.32
N THR A 11 -21.60 -0.07 0.52
CA THR A 11 -21.44 1.37 0.72
C THR A 11 -20.55 1.97 -0.37
N SER A 12 -20.61 3.28 -0.56
CA SER A 12 -19.67 3.95 -1.47
C SER A 12 -18.20 3.66 -1.10
N ALA A 13 -17.89 3.54 0.19
CA ALA A 13 -16.55 3.19 0.65
C ALA A 13 -16.13 1.77 0.19
N ASP A 14 -17.03 0.80 0.22
CA ASP A 14 -16.75 -0.57 -0.23
C ASP A 14 -16.41 -0.60 -1.73
N LEU A 15 -17.18 0.11 -2.57
CA LEU A 15 -16.93 0.19 -4.02
C LEU A 15 -15.61 0.90 -4.34
N LEU A 16 -15.33 2.01 -3.66
CA LEU A 16 -14.07 2.75 -3.84
C LEU A 16 -12.86 1.93 -3.38
N LEU A 17 -12.99 1.11 -2.33
CA LEU A 17 -11.93 0.20 -1.89
C LEU A 17 -11.68 -0.92 -2.89
N VAL A 18 -12.72 -1.48 -3.50
CA VAL A 18 -12.55 -2.47 -4.59
C VAL A 18 -11.80 -1.83 -5.76
N ALA A 19 -12.19 -0.61 -6.17
CA ALA A 19 -11.46 0.13 -7.20
C ALA A 19 -9.99 0.38 -6.81
N THR A 20 -9.73 0.77 -5.56
CA THR A 20 -8.37 0.95 -5.03
C THR A 20 -7.58 -0.34 -5.12
N CYS A 21 -8.17 -1.49 -4.76
CA CYS A 21 -7.50 -2.79 -4.85
C CYS A 21 -7.17 -3.18 -6.29
N ILE A 22 -8.06 -2.85 -7.25
CA ILE A 22 -7.79 -3.03 -8.68
C ILE A 22 -6.61 -2.15 -9.10
N PHE A 23 -6.65 -0.86 -8.76
CA PHE A 23 -5.56 0.07 -9.11
C PHE A 23 -4.22 -0.37 -8.51
N TRP A 24 -4.20 -0.75 -7.24
CA TRP A 24 -2.97 -1.16 -6.58
C TRP A 24 -2.49 -2.54 -7.03
N GLY A 25 -3.38 -3.51 -7.22
CA GLY A 25 -3.01 -4.85 -7.68
C GLY A 25 -2.36 -4.84 -9.07
N THR A 26 -2.99 -4.16 -10.03
CA THR A 26 -2.42 -4.01 -11.37
C THR A 26 -1.16 -3.13 -11.39
N ASN A 27 -1.04 -2.19 -10.44
CA ASN A 27 0.11 -1.29 -10.35
C ASN A 27 1.44 -2.01 -10.05
N PHE A 28 1.42 -3.21 -9.46
CA PHE A 28 2.64 -4.02 -9.29
C PHE A 28 3.29 -4.36 -10.63
N VAL A 29 2.48 -4.83 -11.57
CA VAL A 29 2.91 -5.15 -12.93
C VAL A 29 3.31 -3.88 -13.69
N VAL A 30 2.50 -2.82 -13.59
CA VAL A 30 2.76 -1.54 -14.25
C VAL A 30 4.10 -0.94 -13.79
N ILE A 31 4.38 -0.90 -12.49
CA ILE A 31 5.66 -0.42 -11.97
C ILE A 31 6.79 -1.31 -12.48
N LYS A 32 6.66 -2.65 -12.30
CA LYS A 32 7.72 -3.58 -12.70
C LYS A 32 8.08 -3.47 -14.17
N SER A 33 7.08 -3.32 -15.04
CA SER A 33 7.31 -3.08 -16.47
C SER A 33 7.97 -1.73 -16.75
N ALA A 34 7.54 -0.66 -16.06
CA ALA A 34 8.10 0.68 -16.24
C ALA A 34 9.54 0.79 -15.73
N LEU A 35 9.94 0.00 -14.73
CA LEU A 35 11.31 -0.05 -14.22
C LEU A 35 12.33 -0.65 -15.21
N ALA A 36 11.88 -1.19 -16.35
CA ALA A 36 12.78 -1.51 -17.45
C ALA A 36 13.40 -0.27 -18.09
N ASP A 37 12.67 0.85 -18.10
CA ASP A 37 13.09 2.11 -18.73
C ASP A 37 13.43 3.20 -17.70
N PHE A 38 12.84 3.13 -16.50
CA PHE A 38 13.05 4.13 -15.45
C PHE A 38 13.88 3.60 -14.29
N HIS A 39 14.78 4.44 -13.81
CA HIS A 39 15.39 4.19 -12.50
C HIS A 39 14.33 4.28 -11.38
N PRO A 40 14.35 3.41 -10.35
CA PRO A 40 13.32 3.38 -9.29
C PRO A 40 13.05 4.73 -8.61
N LEU A 41 14.10 5.52 -8.33
CA LEU A 41 13.96 6.85 -7.71
C LEU A 41 13.37 7.87 -8.68
N ALA A 42 13.78 7.86 -9.95
CA ALA A 42 13.21 8.74 -10.97
C ALA A 42 11.70 8.49 -11.15
N PHE A 43 11.32 7.22 -11.30
CA PHE A 43 9.92 6.84 -11.42
C PHE A 43 9.11 7.27 -10.20
N THR A 44 9.64 7.04 -8.98
CA THR A 44 8.98 7.41 -7.73
C THR A 44 8.85 8.93 -7.59
N GLY A 45 9.93 9.69 -7.84
CA GLY A 45 9.92 11.15 -7.78
C GLY A 45 8.91 11.78 -8.75
N LEU A 46 8.90 11.32 -10.00
CA LEU A 46 7.97 11.81 -11.02
C LEU A 46 6.50 11.52 -10.65
N ARG A 47 6.19 10.30 -10.18
CA ARG A 47 4.83 9.94 -9.73
C ARG A 47 4.33 10.88 -8.63
N PHE A 48 5.19 11.12 -7.63
CA PHE A 48 4.86 11.98 -6.51
C PHE A 48 4.76 13.43 -6.91
N ALA A 49 5.61 13.92 -7.81
CA ALA A 49 5.52 15.28 -8.37
C ALA A 49 4.15 15.49 -9.04
N ILE A 50 3.74 14.56 -9.91
CA ILE A 50 2.44 14.62 -10.58
C ILE A 50 1.29 14.56 -9.56
N GLY A 51 1.30 13.54 -8.69
CA GLY A 51 0.23 13.33 -7.72
C GLY A 51 0.08 14.48 -6.72
N ALA A 52 1.19 14.97 -6.17
CA ALA A 52 1.19 16.08 -5.22
C ALA A 52 0.71 17.39 -5.85
N THR A 53 1.16 17.69 -7.07
CA THR A 53 0.74 18.90 -7.79
C THR A 53 -0.78 18.87 -8.02
N LEU A 54 -1.32 17.75 -8.48
CA LEU A 54 -2.75 17.62 -8.74
C LEU A 54 -3.58 17.72 -7.46
N LEU A 55 -3.20 16.98 -6.40
CA LEU A 55 -3.94 16.98 -5.14
C LEU A 55 -3.83 18.32 -4.41
N LEU A 56 -2.65 18.95 -4.38
CA LEU A 56 -2.51 20.29 -3.78
C LEU A 56 -3.26 21.35 -4.59
N GLY A 57 -3.20 21.29 -5.91
CA GLY A 57 -3.96 22.18 -6.77
C GLY A 57 -5.48 22.05 -6.52
N LEU A 58 -5.97 20.82 -6.43
CA LEU A 58 -7.37 20.56 -6.11
C LEU A 58 -7.74 21.02 -4.69
N GLN A 59 -6.87 20.78 -3.69
CA GLN A 59 -7.07 21.23 -2.31
C GLN A 59 -7.11 22.76 -2.23
N TRP A 60 -6.16 23.43 -2.91
CA TRP A 60 -6.12 24.88 -2.97
C TRP A 60 -7.39 25.47 -3.59
N TRP A 61 -7.86 24.89 -4.69
CA TRP A 61 -9.07 25.34 -5.38
C TRP A 61 -10.34 25.09 -4.57
N ARG A 62 -10.46 23.98 -3.86
CA ARG A 62 -11.66 23.56 -3.14
C ARG A 62 -11.81 24.22 -1.77
N GLU A 63 -10.76 24.27 -0.99
CA GLU A 63 -10.80 24.62 0.43
C GLU A 63 -9.69 25.60 0.85
N GLY A 64 -8.72 25.87 -0.03
CA GLY A 64 -7.51 26.61 0.30
C GLY A 64 -6.51 25.80 1.12
N LEU A 65 -5.27 26.27 1.21
CA LEU A 65 -4.20 25.60 1.96
C LEU A 65 -4.19 25.97 3.46
N HIS A 66 -4.96 26.98 3.86
CA HIS A 66 -5.03 27.42 5.25
C HIS A 66 -5.59 26.34 6.19
N VAL A 67 -6.46 25.45 5.68
CA VAL A 67 -7.06 24.32 6.42
C VAL A 67 -6.00 23.33 6.93
N LEU A 68 -4.84 23.25 6.27
CA LEU A 68 -3.74 22.35 6.62
C LEU A 68 -2.90 22.87 7.78
N ARG A 69 -2.83 24.20 7.99
CA ARG A 69 -1.93 24.86 8.94
C ARG A 69 -2.00 24.31 10.38
N PRO A 70 -3.19 24.07 10.97
CA PRO A 70 -3.29 23.64 12.38
C PRO A 70 -2.66 22.27 12.64
N MET A 71 -2.54 21.42 11.61
CA MET A 71 -2.03 20.05 11.72
C MET A 71 -0.81 19.79 10.83
N LEU A 72 -0.18 20.86 10.33
CA LEU A 72 0.92 20.76 9.39
C LEU A 72 2.09 19.90 9.90
N PRO A 73 2.55 20.00 11.16
CA PRO A 73 3.62 19.13 11.65
C PRO A 73 3.26 17.65 11.62
N GLN A 74 2.03 17.29 12.03
CA GLN A 74 1.56 15.91 12.01
C GLN A 74 1.43 15.38 10.57
N LEU A 75 0.95 16.21 9.65
CA LEU A 75 0.82 15.87 8.23
C LEU A 75 2.18 15.67 7.57
N ILE A 76 3.18 16.49 7.92
CA ILE A 76 4.55 16.33 7.45
C ILE A 76 5.14 15.02 7.96
N VAL A 77 5.10 14.77 9.27
CA VAL A 77 5.63 13.52 9.84
C VAL A 77 4.94 12.30 9.23
N LEU A 78 3.63 12.35 9.09
CA LEU A 78 2.86 11.26 8.49
C LEU A 78 3.20 11.07 7.00
N GLY A 79 3.41 12.16 6.27
CA GLY A 79 3.84 12.11 4.87
C GLY A 79 5.26 11.57 4.70
N LEU A 80 6.18 11.90 5.62
CA LEU A 80 7.52 11.34 5.62
C LEU A 80 7.50 9.83 5.87
N ILE A 81 6.71 9.36 6.83
CA ILE A 81 6.59 7.93 7.12
C ILE A 81 5.87 7.20 5.98
N GLY A 82 4.70 7.67 5.59
CA GLY A 82 3.83 7.00 4.62
C GLY A 82 4.30 7.11 3.17
N ASN A 83 5.16 8.06 2.84
CA ASN A 83 5.63 8.25 1.48
C ASN A 83 7.15 8.15 1.37
N VAL A 84 7.94 8.93 2.13
CA VAL A 84 9.40 8.92 1.98
C VAL A 84 10.03 7.62 2.49
N ALA A 85 9.55 7.07 3.61
CA ALA A 85 10.00 5.76 4.06
C ALA A 85 9.39 4.63 3.22
N TYR A 86 8.08 4.68 2.97
CA TYR A 86 7.36 3.62 2.26
C TYR A 86 7.81 3.42 0.82
N GLN A 87 7.85 4.50 0.02
CA GLN A 87 7.96 4.36 -1.45
C GLN A 87 9.30 3.83 -1.94
N PRO A 88 10.46 4.28 -1.45
CA PRO A 88 11.73 3.67 -1.83
C PRO A 88 11.81 2.20 -1.43
N LEU A 89 11.40 1.87 -0.19
CA LEU A 89 11.35 0.48 0.28
C LEU A 89 10.48 -0.39 -0.63
N PHE A 90 9.31 0.11 -1.03
CA PHE A 90 8.39 -0.60 -1.90
C PHE A 90 8.95 -0.76 -3.32
N VAL A 91 9.43 0.33 -3.95
CA VAL A 91 9.84 0.28 -5.37
C VAL A 91 11.16 -0.48 -5.53
N TYR A 92 12.13 -0.30 -4.64
CA TYR A 92 13.36 -1.10 -4.67
C TYR A 92 13.10 -2.57 -4.30
N GLY A 93 12.19 -2.83 -3.37
CA GLY A 93 11.76 -4.17 -3.04
C GLY A 93 11.12 -4.86 -4.24
N LEU A 94 10.20 -4.18 -4.92
CA LEU A 94 9.54 -4.69 -6.13
C LEU A 94 10.50 -4.86 -7.30
N ALA A 95 11.51 -4.01 -7.45
CA ALA A 95 12.53 -4.15 -8.50
C ALA A 95 13.36 -5.44 -8.33
N GLN A 96 13.49 -5.94 -7.10
CA GLN A 96 14.29 -7.12 -6.75
C GLN A 96 13.48 -8.40 -6.53
N THR A 97 12.14 -8.35 -6.66
CA THR A 97 11.24 -9.49 -6.46
C THR A 97 10.27 -9.64 -7.64
N GLU A 98 9.52 -10.72 -7.66
CA GLU A 98 8.40 -10.88 -8.57
C GLU A 98 7.21 -10.02 -8.13
N ALA A 99 6.39 -9.53 -9.08
CA ALA A 99 5.24 -8.69 -8.78
C ALA A 99 4.18 -9.45 -7.96
N SER A 100 3.96 -10.71 -8.30
CA SER A 100 3.10 -11.64 -7.56
C SER A 100 3.55 -11.80 -6.11
N GLN A 101 4.83 -12.07 -5.87
CA GLN A 101 5.41 -12.24 -4.53
C GLN A 101 5.39 -10.93 -3.73
N ALA A 102 5.77 -9.80 -4.34
CA ALA A 102 5.73 -8.49 -3.68
C ALA A 102 4.34 -8.15 -3.15
N SER A 103 3.30 -8.49 -3.90
CA SER A 103 1.90 -8.25 -3.50
C SER A 103 1.50 -9.07 -2.26
N MET A 104 2.08 -10.26 -2.07
CA MET A 104 1.83 -11.08 -0.87
C MET A 104 2.44 -10.47 0.39
N PHE A 105 3.61 -9.82 0.29
CA PHE A 105 4.14 -9.05 1.41
C PHE A 105 3.22 -7.89 1.76
N VAL A 106 2.66 -7.19 0.78
CA VAL A 106 1.69 -6.11 1.04
C VAL A 106 0.42 -6.64 1.72
N ALA A 107 0.00 -7.87 1.44
CA ALA A 107 -1.12 -8.51 2.15
C ALA A 107 -0.86 -8.73 3.65
N THR A 108 0.38 -8.60 4.13
CA THR A 108 0.69 -8.64 5.57
C THR A 108 0.32 -7.33 6.30
N THR A 109 0.05 -6.25 5.57
CA THR A 109 -0.29 -4.93 6.13
C THR A 109 -1.37 -4.96 7.21
N PRO A 110 -2.51 -5.68 7.06
CA PRO A 110 -3.52 -5.75 8.10
C PRO A 110 -3.01 -6.35 9.42
N LEU A 111 -2.01 -7.23 9.37
CA LEU A 111 -1.37 -7.79 10.56
C LEU A 111 -0.65 -6.68 11.35
N TRP A 112 0.12 -5.85 10.66
CA TRP A 112 0.82 -4.72 11.27
C TRP A 112 -0.14 -3.66 11.81
N ILE A 113 -1.25 -3.41 11.09
CA ILE A 113 -2.31 -2.50 11.55
C ILE A 113 -2.93 -3.01 12.85
N LEU A 114 -3.24 -4.31 12.96
CA LEU A 114 -3.77 -4.91 14.19
C LEU A 114 -2.79 -4.77 15.36
N VAL A 115 -1.51 -5.05 15.14
CA VAL A 115 -0.47 -4.89 16.16
C VAL A 115 -0.37 -3.43 16.62
N LEU A 116 -0.31 -2.48 15.68
CA LEU A 116 -0.20 -1.05 15.99
C LEU A 116 -1.47 -0.51 16.67
N ALA A 117 -2.66 -0.89 16.23
CA ALA A 117 -3.93 -0.49 16.84
C ALA A 117 -4.02 -0.88 18.32
N ARG A 118 -3.36 -1.97 18.70
CA ARG A 118 -3.26 -2.38 20.10
C ARG A 118 -2.43 -1.41 20.94
N PHE A 119 -1.29 -0.96 20.41
CA PHE A 119 -0.43 0.00 21.12
C PHE A 119 -1.07 1.38 21.25
N THR A 120 -2.03 1.72 20.38
CA THR A 120 -2.81 2.97 20.47
C THR A 120 -3.99 2.87 21.45
N GLY A 121 -4.19 1.73 22.12
CA GLY A 121 -5.19 1.56 23.19
C GLY A 121 -6.63 1.33 22.70
N HIS A 122 -6.84 1.16 21.42
CA HIS A 122 -8.20 1.04 20.84
C HIS A 122 -8.78 -0.38 20.92
N ASP A 123 -7.95 -1.42 21.11
CA ASP A 123 -8.41 -2.82 21.10
C ASP A 123 -7.77 -3.67 22.21
N LYS A 124 -8.53 -4.66 22.78
CA LYS A 124 -8.01 -5.67 23.71
C LYS A 124 -7.52 -6.90 22.96
N PHE A 125 -6.38 -7.48 23.38
CA PHE A 125 -5.95 -8.78 22.85
C PHE A 125 -6.84 -9.91 23.39
N SER A 126 -7.59 -10.55 22.51
CA SER A 126 -8.16 -11.85 22.77
C SER A 126 -7.19 -12.96 22.35
N GLY A 127 -7.32 -14.17 22.89
CA GLY A 127 -6.50 -15.32 22.48
C GLY A 127 -6.58 -15.62 20.98
N ARG A 128 -7.71 -15.33 20.33
CA ARG A 128 -7.89 -15.48 18.89
C ARG A 128 -7.11 -14.45 18.07
N VAL A 129 -7.03 -13.21 18.54
CA VAL A 129 -6.20 -12.17 17.91
C VAL A 129 -4.74 -12.61 17.94
N ILE A 130 -4.26 -13.10 19.09
CA ILE A 130 -2.89 -13.61 19.22
C ILE A 130 -2.65 -14.78 18.27
N ALA A 131 -3.55 -15.78 18.24
CA ALA A 131 -3.43 -16.93 17.35
C ALA A 131 -3.43 -16.53 15.88
N GLY A 132 -4.26 -15.56 15.49
CA GLY A 132 -4.29 -15.04 14.13
C GLY A 132 -3.02 -14.27 13.75
N VAL A 133 -2.47 -13.47 14.68
CA VAL A 133 -1.19 -12.78 14.49
C VAL A 133 -0.05 -13.80 14.32
N LEU A 134 0.02 -14.83 15.17
CA LEU A 134 1.02 -15.89 15.06
C LEU A 134 0.91 -16.65 13.75
N MET A 135 -0.30 -16.98 13.31
CA MET A 135 -0.52 -17.64 12.01
C MET A 135 -0.10 -16.74 10.85
N GLY A 136 -0.40 -15.45 10.91
CA GLY A 136 0.06 -14.47 9.91
C GLY A 136 1.59 -14.39 9.86
N LEU A 137 2.27 -14.39 11.02
CA LEU A 137 3.74 -14.42 11.08
C LEU A 137 4.32 -15.72 10.49
N VAL A 138 3.70 -16.87 10.73
CA VAL A 138 4.09 -18.13 10.05
C VAL A 138 3.98 -17.99 8.54
N GLY A 139 2.90 -17.37 8.04
CA GLY A 139 2.75 -17.10 6.61
C GLY A 139 3.87 -16.19 6.06
N VAL A 140 4.24 -15.13 6.78
CA VAL A 140 5.40 -14.28 6.42
C VAL A 140 6.71 -15.08 6.38
N ILE A 141 6.93 -15.94 7.36
CA ILE A 141 8.13 -16.80 7.41
C ILE A 141 8.17 -17.74 6.20
N LEU A 142 7.04 -18.35 5.81
CA LEU A 142 6.97 -19.21 4.62
C LEU A 142 7.30 -18.45 3.34
N LEU A 143 6.79 -17.23 3.18
CA LEU A 143 7.12 -16.36 2.05
C LEU A 143 8.61 -16.00 2.00
N LEU A 144 9.21 -15.72 3.16
CA LEU A 144 10.65 -15.45 3.27
C LEU A 144 11.48 -16.69 3.02
N TRP A 145 11.05 -17.85 3.50
CA TRP A 145 11.75 -19.14 3.32
C TRP A 145 11.94 -19.51 1.87
N GLU A 146 10.90 -19.32 1.07
CA GLU A 146 10.98 -19.52 -0.39
C GLU A 146 12.08 -18.67 -1.02
N SER A 147 12.21 -17.43 -0.55
CA SER A 147 13.23 -16.50 -1.04
C SER A 147 14.67 -16.91 -0.70
N VAL A 148 14.85 -17.71 0.36
CA VAL A 148 16.17 -18.20 0.78
C VAL A 148 16.57 -19.44 -0.01
N ASN A 149 15.59 -20.32 -0.30
CA ASN A 149 15.85 -21.66 -0.86
C ASN A 149 15.54 -21.76 -2.36
N GLY A 150 14.88 -20.74 -2.94
CA GLY A 150 14.57 -20.69 -4.36
C GLY A 150 15.82 -20.52 -5.24
N ALA A 151 15.72 -20.88 -6.51
CA ALA A 151 16.80 -20.87 -7.49
C ALA A 151 17.44 -19.48 -7.77
N GLY A 152 16.92 -18.42 -7.14
CA GLY A 152 17.45 -17.07 -7.19
C GLY A 152 18.27 -16.69 -5.96
N SER A 153 19.10 -17.58 -5.42
CA SER A 153 19.93 -17.40 -4.21
C SER A 153 20.99 -16.27 -4.27
N GLU A 154 20.92 -15.39 -5.23
CA GLU A 154 21.61 -14.12 -5.16
C GLU A 154 20.94 -13.27 -4.06
N GLY A 155 21.74 -12.73 -3.11
CA GLY A 155 21.28 -11.97 -1.95
C GLY A 155 20.28 -10.80 -2.23
N LYS A 156 20.09 -10.46 -3.50
CA LYS A 156 19.11 -9.47 -3.99
C LYS A 156 17.66 -9.83 -3.63
N PHE A 157 17.29 -11.10 -3.76
CA PHE A 157 15.89 -11.55 -3.53
C PHE A 157 15.50 -11.43 -2.05
N TRP A 158 16.44 -11.76 -1.15
CA TRP A 158 16.27 -11.60 0.29
C TRP A 158 16.13 -10.12 0.68
N THR A 159 17.01 -9.28 0.11
CA THR A 159 16.99 -7.84 0.34
C THR A 159 15.66 -7.22 -0.12
N GLY A 160 15.18 -7.60 -1.32
CA GLY A 160 13.90 -7.12 -1.85
C GLY A 160 12.72 -7.41 -0.92
N ASN A 161 12.65 -8.62 -0.39
CA ASN A 161 11.57 -9.03 0.52
C ASN A 161 11.61 -8.30 1.87
N LEU A 162 12.81 -8.07 2.44
CA LEU A 162 12.95 -7.26 3.66
C LEU A 162 12.53 -5.80 3.43
N LEU A 163 12.89 -5.23 2.27
CA LEU A 163 12.44 -3.90 1.89
C LEU A 163 10.91 -3.83 1.81
N LEU A 164 10.26 -4.83 1.19
CA LEU A 164 8.79 -4.91 1.12
C LEU A 164 8.16 -5.03 2.50
N LEU A 165 8.76 -5.81 3.40
CA LEU A 165 8.28 -5.91 4.79
C LEU A 165 8.36 -4.56 5.50
N GLY A 166 9.49 -3.85 5.39
CA GLY A 166 9.65 -2.49 5.91
C GLY A 166 8.62 -1.52 5.34
N ALA A 167 8.35 -1.63 4.04
CA ALA A 167 7.31 -0.84 3.39
C ALA A 167 5.92 -1.10 4.02
N THR A 168 5.54 -2.37 4.24
CA THR A 168 4.22 -2.68 4.82
C THR A 168 4.05 -2.15 6.23
N VAL A 169 5.11 -2.15 7.03
CA VAL A 169 5.11 -1.54 8.38
C VAL A 169 4.93 -0.02 8.28
N SER A 170 5.67 0.65 7.38
CA SER A 170 5.52 2.11 7.16
C SER A 170 4.10 2.47 6.74
N TRP A 171 3.50 1.68 5.83
CA TRP A 171 2.13 1.89 5.40
C TRP A 171 1.10 1.63 6.51
N ALA A 172 1.35 0.65 7.36
CA ALA A 172 0.50 0.37 8.52
C ALA A 172 0.53 1.54 9.52
N ILE A 173 1.71 2.11 9.81
CA ILE A 173 1.86 3.30 10.65
C ILE A 173 1.09 4.47 10.03
N TYR A 174 1.29 4.75 8.74
CA TYR A 174 0.54 5.78 8.03
C TYR A 174 -0.97 5.58 8.16
N THR A 175 -1.47 4.38 7.95
CA THR A 175 -2.90 4.06 7.99
C THR A 175 -3.50 4.26 9.37
N VAL A 176 -2.84 3.77 10.43
CA VAL A 176 -3.33 3.89 11.81
C VAL A 176 -3.32 5.36 12.27
N TYR A 177 -2.24 6.07 12.02
CA TYR A 177 -2.12 7.47 12.45
C TYR A 177 -2.84 8.47 11.54
N SER A 178 -3.31 8.06 10.36
CA SER A 178 -4.23 8.86 9.54
C SER A 178 -5.62 8.98 10.17
N GLN A 179 -6.08 7.95 10.87
CA GLN A 179 -7.45 7.90 11.40
C GLN A 179 -7.79 9.07 12.34
N PRO A 180 -7.00 9.42 13.38
CA PRO A 180 -7.30 10.56 14.24
C PRO A 180 -7.25 11.91 13.50
N LEU A 181 -6.42 12.05 12.47
CA LEU A 181 -6.39 13.25 11.65
C LEU A 181 -7.62 13.38 10.77
N LEU A 182 -8.15 12.27 10.26
CA LEU A 182 -9.37 12.22 9.45
C LEU A 182 -10.65 12.50 10.25
N LEU A 183 -10.60 12.51 11.57
CA LEU A 183 -11.69 13.03 12.40
C LEU A 183 -11.79 14.57 12.33
N LYS A 184 -10.73 15.25 11.93
CA LYS A 184 -10.61 16.71 11.90
C LYS A 184 -10.41 17.28 10.50
N LEU A 185 -9.94 16.46 9.57
CA LEU A 185 -9.62 16.84 8.19
C LEU A 185 -10.44 16.01 7.21
N ARG A 186 -10.74 16.60 6.06
CA ARG A 186 -11.29 15.84 4.93
C ARG A 186 -10.22 14.95 4.28
N PRO A 187 -10.62 13.85 3.62
CA PRO A 187 -9.69 12.95 2.94
C PRO A 187 -8.75 13.66 1.95
N LEU A 188 -9.28 14.63 1.19
CA LEU A 188 -8.48 15.42 0.26
C LEU A 188 -7.39 16.24 0.97
N ALA A 189 -7.72 16.87 2.09
CA ALA A 189 -6.76 17.66 2.87
C ALA A 189 -5.63 16.79 3.43
N LEU A 190 -5.95 15.62 3.97
CA LEU A 190 -4.94 14.68 4.47
C LEU A 190 -4.06 14.17 3.33
N THR A 191 -4.65 13.66 2.24
CA THR A 191 -3.88 13.06 1.13
C THR A 191 -3.03 14.08 0.40
N SER A 192 -3.55 15.29 0.14
CA SER A 192 -2.78 16.34 -0.52
C SER A 192 -1.56 16.78 0.30
N ALA A 193 -1.75 17.00 1.61
CA ALA A 193 -0.68 17.44 2.49
C ALA A 193 0.39 16.37 2.71
N THR A 194 -0.02 15.12 2.99
CA THR A 194 0.93 14.02 3.20
C THR A 194 1.68 13.66 1.92
N MET A 195 1.00 13.69 0.76
CA MET A 195 1.66 13.46 -0.53
C MET A 195 2.65 14.58 -0.86
N ALA A 196 2.29 15.83 -0.63
CA ALA A 196 3.21 16.96 -0.83
C ALA A 196 4.43 16.90 0.08
N ALA A 197 4.23 16.55 1.37
CA ALA A 197 5.34 16.36 2.31
C ALA A 197 6.29 15.25 1.87
N GLY A 198 5.78 14.21 1.19
CA GLY A 198 6.61 13.15 0.61
C GLY A 198 7.23 13.51 -0.74
N ALA A 199 6.53 14.29 -1.56
CA ALA A 199 6.95 14.56 -2.92
C ALA A 199 8.28 15.33 -3.00
N LEU A 200 8.44 16.37 -2.18
CA LEU A 200 9.66 17.19 -2.21
C LEU A 200 10.92 16.36 -1.91
N PRO A 201 11.03 15.60 -0.81
CA PRO A 201 12.19 14.75 -0.57
C PRO A 201 12.40 13.69 -1.65
N LEU A 202 11.34 13.04 -2.14
CA LEU A 202 11.42 12.00 -3.17
C LEU A 202 11.91 12.55 -4.51
N VAL A 203 11.46 13.74 -4.90
CA VAL A 203 11.94 14.42 -6.10
C VAL A 203 13.41 14.84 -5.95
N LEU A 204 13.78 15.40 -4.79
CA LEU A 204 15.17 15.83 -4.55
C LEU A 204 16.14 14.66 -4.57
N VAL A 205 15.79 13.54 -3.93
CA VAL A 205 16.61 12.32 -3.92
C VAL A 205 16.67 11.68 -5.32
N GLY A 206 15.55 11.70 -6.06
CA GLY A 206 15.49 11.16 -7.42
C GLY A 206 15.98 12.12 -8.51
N LEU A 207 16.36 13.36 -8.17
CA LEU A 207 16.69 14.40 -9.14
C LEU A 207 17.85 14.03 -10.10
N PRO A 208 18.96 13.41 -9.64
CA PRO A 208 20.02 13.00 -10.56
C PRO A 208 19.52 12.03 -11.63
N GLU A 209 18.70 11.06 -11.26
CA GLU A 209 18.13 10.06 -12.16
C GLU A 209 17.02 10.65 -13.05
N ILE A 210 16.26 11.61 -12.52
CA ILE A 210 15.24 12.33 -13.33
C ILE A 210 15.90 13.14 -14.44
N VAL A 211 16.98 13.86 -14.14
CA VAL A 211 17.69 14.69 -15.13
C VAL A 211 18.43 13.81 -16.14
N SER A 212 18.84 12.61 -15.77
CA SER A 212 19.51 11.67 -16.67
C SER A 212 18.57 10.94 -17.63
N ILE A 213 17.24 11.09 -17.51
CA ILE A 213 16.26 10.42 -18.38
C ILE A 213 16.43 10.91 -19.82
N ARG A 214 16.69 9.96 -20.71
CA ARG A 214 16.67 10.19 -22.15
C ARG A 214 15.27 9.92 -22.66
N VAL A 215 14.46 10.99 -22.77
CA VAL A 215 13.02 10.90 -23.09
C VAL A 215 12.74 10.02 -24.32
N ASN A 216 13.62 10.07 -25.34
CA ASN A 216 13.48 9.32 -26.58
C ASN A 216 13.79 7.80 -26.42
N GLU A 217 14.45 7.41 -25.34
CA GLU A 217 14.77 6.00 -25.06
C GLU A 217 13.71 5.32 -24.19
N VAL A 218 12.83 6.10 -23.53
CA VAL A 218 11.73 5.57 -22.71
C VAL A 218 10.55 5.20 -23.59
N SER A 219 10.08 3.96 -23.48
CA SER A 219 8.95 3.46 -24.24
C SER A 219 7.65 4.21 -23.92
N PHE A 220 6.77 4.33 -24.88
CA PHE A 220 5.45 4.93 -24.67
C PHE A 220 4.64 4.17 -23.60
N ALA A 221 4.80 2.85 -23.52
CA ALA A 221 4.17 2.02 -22.50
C ALA A 221 4.63 2.40 -21.08
N SER A 222 5.92 2.70 -20.89
CA SER A 222 6.46 3.13 -19.59
C SER A 222 5.96 4.53 -19.18
N TRP A 223 5.77 5.46 -20.12
CA TRP A 223 5.12 6.75 -19.86
C TRP A 223 3.65 6.59 -19.47
N LEU A 224 2.91 5.71 -20.15
CA LEU A 224 1.53 5.36 -19.74
C LEU A 224 1.50 4.72 -18.37
N GLY A 225 2.48 3.84 -18.07
CA GLY A 225 2.64 3.24 -16.74
C GLY A 225 2.90 4.28 -15.65
N LEU A 226 3.73 5.29 -15.93
CA LEU A 226 3.96 6.41 -15.03
C LEU A 226 2.67 7.19 -14.77
N LEU A 227 1.89 7.52 -15.80
CA LEU A 227 0.61 8.22 -15.66
C LEU A 227 -0.41 7.37 -14.91
N TYR A 228 -0.56 6.08 -15.26
CA TYR A 228 -1.42 5.14 -14.54
C TYR A 228 -1.08 5.12 -13.05
N SER A 229 0.18 4.90 -12.73
CA SER A 229 0.68 4.80 -11.36
C SER A 229 0.50 6.11 -10.58
N SER A 230 0.67 7.26 -11.24
CA SER A 230 0.47 8.58 -10.62
C SER A 230 -1.00 8.87 -10.35
N LEU A 231 -1.86 8.66 -11.35
CA LEU A 231 -3.27 9.07 -11.27
C LEU A 231 -4.11 8.04 -10.53
N LEU A 232 -4.09 6.77 -10.98
CA LEU A 232 -4.98 5.75 -10.44
C LEU A 232 -4.48 5.22 -9.11
N ALA A 233 -3.20 4.83 -9.02
CA ALA A 233 -2.69 4.24 -7.79
C ALA A 233 -2.40 5.28 -6.70
N LEU A 234 -1.80 6.44 -7.03
CA LEU A 234 -1.51 7.47 -6.02
C LEU A 234 -2.70 8.41 -5.80
N VAL A 235 -3.13 9.18 -6.79
CA VAL A 235 -4.15 10.23 -6.57
C VAL A 235 -5.47 9.60 -6.13
N PHE A 236 -6.07 8.74 -6.95
CA PHE A 236 -7.36 8.12 -6.61
C PHE A 236 -7.22 7.08 -5.50
N GLY A 237 -6.21 6.20 -5.56
CA GLY A 237 -6.02 5.14 -4.57
C GLY A 237 -5.85 5.70 -3.15
N TYR A 238 -4.99 6.70 -2.96
CA TYR A 238 -4.79 7.31 -1.64
C TYR A 238 -6.01 8.10 -1.16
N PHE A 239 -6.67 8.82 -2.07
CA PHE A 239 -7.90 9.55 -1.73
C PHE A 239 -9.02 8.58 -1.31
N PHE A 240 -9.26 7.51 -2.06
CA PHE A 240 -10.28 6.51 -1.74
C PHE A 240 -9.94 5.77 -0.44
N TRP A 241 -8.66 5.47 -0.22
CA TRP A 241 -8.17 4.87 1.02
C TRP A 241 -8.44 5.77 2.24
N ALA A 242 -8.10 7.05 2.15
CA ALA A 242 -8.36 8.02 3.22
C ALA A 242 -9.87 8.21 3.47
N TYR A 243 -10.67 8.27 2.40
CA TYR A 243 -12.13 8.32 2.50
C TYR A 243 -12.70 7.09 3.22
N ALA A 244 -12.19 5.91 2.89
CA ALA A 244 -12.62 4.67 3.55
C ALA A 244 -12.20 4.64 5.02
N ILE A 245 -10.97 5.05 5.38
CA ILE A 245 -10.53 5.16 6.78
C ILE A 245 -11.48 6.09 7.54
N GLN A 246 -11.85 7.23 6.98
CA GLN A 246 -12.78 8.18 7.61
C GLN A 246 -14.18 7.57 7.79
N THR A 247 -14.66 6.77 6.83
CA THR A 247 -16.03 6.28 6.81
C THR A 247 -16.22 4.98 7.61
N ILE A 248 -15.28 4.04 7.50
CA ILE A 248 -15.41 2.69 8.07
C ILE A 248 -14.27 2.28 9.00
N GLY A 249 -13.31 3.20 9.26
CA GLY A 249 -12.17 2.99 10.14
C GLY A 249 -10.99 2.25 9.48
N SER A 250 -9.79 2.40 10.05
CA SER A 250 -8.54 1.85 9.50
C SER A 250 -8.54 0.32 9.48
N THR A 251 -9.01 -0.31 10.55
CA THR A 251 -9.04 -1.78 10.67
C THR A 251 -9.94 -2.42 9.62
N ARG A 252 -11.13 -1.88 9.37
CA ARG A 252 -12.04 -2.41 8.36
C ARG A 252 -11.56 -2.13 6.93
N THR A 253 -11.03 -0.94 6.68
CA THR A 253 -10.44 -0.53 5.41
C THR A 253 -9.32 -1.49 5.02
N SER A 254 -8.44 -1.85 5.95
CA SER A 254 -7.30 -2.74 5.68
C SER A 254 -7.67 -4.18 5.25
N LEU A 255 -8.94 -4.61 5.48
CA LEU A 255 -9.42 -5.92 4.98
C LEU A 255 -9.37 -6.05 3.47
N TYR A 256 -9.66 -4.95 2.79
CA TYR A 256 -9.73 -4.94 1.34
C TYR A 256 -8.37 -5.16 0.69
N VAL A 257 -7.25 -4.83 1.38
CA VAL A 257 -5.88 -5.10 0.89
C VAL A 257 -5.68 -6.57 0.52
N ASN A 258 -6.41 -7.51 1.14
CA ASN A 258 -6.34 -8.93 0.80
C ASN A 258 -6.79 -9.25 -0.64
N LEU A 259 -7.50 -8.33 -1.31
CA LEU A 259 -7.83 -8.46 -2.73
C LEU A 259 -6.64 -8.11 -3.64
N VAL A 260 -5.72 -7.29 -3.15
CA VAL A 260 -4.56 -6.82 -3.92
C VAL A 260 -3.70 -7.98 -4.44
N PRO A 261 -3.30 -8.97 -3.61
CA PRO A 261 -2.50 -10.10 -4.12
C PRO A 261 -3.21 -10.92 -5.19
N VAL A 262 -4.52 -11.10 -5.07
CA VAL A 262 -5.30 -11.85 -6.08
C VAL A 262 -5.22 -11.13 -7.42
N ILE A 263 -5.48 -9.82 -7.44
CA ILE A 263 -5.44 -9.00 -8.66
C ILE A 263 -4.00 -8.91 -9.19
N ALA A 264 -3.01 -8.70 -8.32
CA ALA A 264 -1.61 -8.62 -8.72
C ALA A 264 -1.10 -9.92 -9.33
N THR A 265 -1.43 -11.06 -8.71
CA THR A 265 -1.05 -12.39 -9.21
C THR A 265 -1.68 -12.69 -10.58
N VAL A 266 -2.97 -12.43 -10.73
CA VAL A 266 -3.64 -12.61 -12.04
C VAL A 266 -3.02 -11.68 -13.08
N SER A 267 -2.75 -10.42 -12.72
CA SER A 267 -2.11 -9.47 -13.61
C SER A 267 -0.67 -9.90 -13.96
N ALA A 268 0.12 -10.35 -12.99
CA ALA A 268 1.49 -10.80 -13.20
C ALA A 268 1.55 -12.06 -14.07
N TRP A 269 0.62 -12.98 -13.87
CA TRP A 269 0.49 -14.16 -14.74
C TRP A 269 0.17 -13.78 -16.20
N VAL A 270 -0.77 -12.85 -16.40
CA VAL A 270 -1.22 -12.44 -17.75
C VAL A 270 -0.16 -11.61 -18.49
N TRP A 271 0.52 -10.69 -17.81
CA TRP A 271 1.41 -9.71 -18.46
C TRP A 271 2.90 -9.99 -18.29
N LEU A 272 3.30 -10.74 -17.26
CA LEU A 272 4.71 -11.03 -16.96
C LEU A 272 5.05 -12.53 -16.99
N ASP A 273 4.04 -13.41 -17.26
CA ASP A 273 4.17 -14.88 -17.21
C ASP A 273 4.72 -15.41 -15.87
N GLU A 274 4.51 -14.66 -14.78
CA GLU A 274 4.90 -15.06 -13.42
C GLU A 274 3.95 -16.13 -12.89
N ARG A 275 4.50 -17.17 -12.23
CA ARG A 275 3.73 -18.24 -11.60
C ARG A 275 4.10 -18.36 -10.13
N LEU A 276 3.08 -18.53 -9.28
CA LEU A 276 3.31 -18.78 -7.86
C LEU A 276 3.85 -20.18 -7.62
N SER A 277 4.82 -20.29 -6.70
CA SER A 277 5.19 -21.58 -6.13
C SER A 277 4.12 -22.08 -5.15
N PRO A 278 4.03 -23.41 -4.92
CA PRO A 278 3.11 -23.97 -3.90
C PRO A 278 3.39 -23.40 -2.50
N LEU A 279 4.63 -23.10 -2.16
CA LEU A 279 5.02 -22.58 -0.85
C LEU A 279 4.59 -21.11 -0.68
N GLN A 280 4.73 -20.30 -1.74
CA GLN A 280 4.20 -18.92 -1.77
C GLN A 280 2.68 -18.91 -1.58
N LEU A 281 1.97 -19.83 -2.24
CA LEU A 281 0.53 -19.97 -2.10
C LEU A 281 0.12 -20.36 -0.66
N LEU A 282 0.82 -21.32 -0.05
CA LEU A 282 0.60 -21.69 1.36
C LEU A 282 0.89 -20.52 2.31
N GLY A 283 1.96 -19.77 2.09
CA GLY A 283 2.29 -18.58 2.86
C GLY A 283 1.19 -17.52 2.78
N ALA A 284 0.68 -17.24 1.58
CA ALA A 284 -0.41 -16.29 1.37
C ALA A 284 -1.71 -16.74 2.05
N ILE A 285 -2.07 -18.03 1.94
CA ILE A 285 -3.23 -18.63 2.62
C ILE A 285 -3.09 -18.49 4.15
N ALA A 286 -1.90 -18.75 4.71
CA ALA A 286 -1.65 -18.62 6.14
C ALA A 286 -1.82 -17.16 6.61
N VAL A 287 -1.32 -16.17 5.86
CA VAL A 287 -1.52 -14.73 6.15
C VAL A 287 -3.00 -14.38 6.16
N ILE A 288 -3.73 -14.71 5.08
CA ILE A 288 -5.16 -14.37 4.95
C ILE A 288 -5.98 -15.05 6.04
N THR A 289 -5.69 -16.32 6.35
CA THR A 289 -6.38 -17.07 7.39
C THR A 289 -6.10 -16.47 8.78
N GLY A 290 -4.84 -16.11 9.06
CA GLY A 290 -4.45 -15.45 10.31
C GLY A 290 -5.18 -14.13 10.53
N ILE A 291 -5.27 -13.29 9.48
CA ILE A 291 -6.02 -12.04 9.52
C ILE A 291 -7.50 -12.29 9.76
N THR A 292 -8.10 -13.25 9.07
CA THR A 292 -9.51 -13.59 9.20
C THR A 292 -9.83 -14.09 10.62
N LEU A 293 -8.98 -14.97 11.18
CA LEU A 293 -9.12 -15.49 12.53
C LEU A 293 -9.05 -14.39 13.59
N SER A 294 -8.12 -13.45 13.45
CA SER A 294 -7.96 -12.30 14.35
C SER A 294 -9.23 -11.44 14.44
N ARG A 295 -10.09 -11.46 13.44
CA ARG A 295 -11.23 -10.53 13.28
C ARG A 295 -12.57 -11.11 13.65
N LEU A 296 -12.71 -12.42 13.70
CA LEU A 296 -13.99 -13.07 14.09
C LEU A 296 -14.46 -12.65 15.49
N ASN A 297 -13.56 -12.14 16.34
CA ASN A 297 -13.86 -11.69 17.70
C ASN A 297 -14.27 -10.22 17.81
N LEU A 298 -13.86 -9.34 16.88
CA LEU A 298 -14.25 -7.92 16.92
C LEU A 298 -15.75 -7.71 16.64
N ARG A 299 -16.44 -8.77 16.15
CA ARG A 299 -17.90 -8.77 15.91
C ARG A 299 -18.73 -9.22 17.11
N SER A 300 -18.14 -9.89 18.09
CA SER A 300 -18.89 -10.43 19.25
C SER A 300 -18.95 -9.48 20.44
N GLU A 301 -18.21 -8.37 20.42
CA GLU A 301 -18.13 -7.39 21.52
C GLU A 301 -18.81 -6.04 21.17
N GLN A 302 -19.47 -5.93 20.01
CA GLN A 302 -20.37 -4.83 19.62
C GLN A 302 -21.84 -5.28 19.65
#